data_e35f66f1522e3f2b4a0263cd36c6b600
#
_entry.id   e35f66f1522e3f2b4a0263cd36c6b600
#
_cell.length_a   1.000
_cell.length_b   1.000
_cell.length_c   1.000
_cell.angle_alpha   90.00
_cell.angle_beta   90.00
_cell.angle_gamma   90.00
#
_symmetry.space_group_name_H-M   'P 1'
#
loop_
_entity.id
_entity.type
_entity.pdbx_description
1 polymer ?
#
loop_
_entity_poly.entity_id
_entity_poly.type
_entity_poly.pdbx_seq_one_letter_code
_entity_poly.pdbx_strand_id
1 'polypeptide(L)'
;MFEIIKYTPEYRQQWDAYVAKARNATFLFYRNYMDYHSDRFKDYSLLFFKKGKLHSILPAHQVGKTLCSHFGLTYGGLIMNIHVTISDVCQLFEELNVYLRFQGFEKVQYRPIPWIYHLHPSEEDLYAIFWKCKAHLSLRNIGTTIFMQQKLRWRKDHLRRLKKAHQNGVTVVRDASLSEFWEVLNENLEKRFGAKPVHTLQEMELLKSRFPKNIIQYNAYRNGHIIGGLTFYITQQVVHGQ
;
A
#
# COMPACT_ATOMS: atom_id res chain seq x y z
N MET A 1 28.63 -8.13 -1.84
CA MET A 1 28.33 -6.94 -2.63
C MET A 1 27.02 -7.16 -3.34
N PHE A 2 26.16 -6.15 -3.37
CA PHE A 2 24.92 -6.12 -4.13
C PHE A 2 25.13 -5.44 -5.47
N GLU A 3 24.49 -5.95 -6.50
CA GLU A 3 24.27 -5.24 -7.75
C GLU A 3 22.92 -4.53 -7.64
N ILE A 4 22.89 -3.20 -7.79
CA ILE A 4 21.71 -2.36 -7.64
C ILE A 4 21.27 -1.91 -9.01
N ILE A 5 20.09 -2.34 -9.46
CA ILE A 5 19.57 -2.04 -10.77
C ILE A 5 18.29 -1.21 -10.63
N LYS A 6 18.20 -0.12 -11.37
CA LYS A 6 16.95 0.62 -11.52
C LYS A 6 15.99 -0.21 -12.35
N TYR A 7 14.73 -0.28 -11.91
CA TYR A 7 13.68 -0.99 -12.64
C TYR A 7 13.48 -0.44 -14.04
N THR A 8 13.37 -1.37 -15.01
CA THR A 8 12.87 -1.15 -16.35
C THR A 8 11.77 -2.17 -16.66
N PRO A 9 10.90 -1.95 -17.67
CA PRO A 9 9.82 -2.89 -18.03
C PRO A 9 10.29 -4.33 -18.32
N GLU A 10 11.54 -4.51 -18.71
CA GLU A 10 12.15 -5.84 -18.94
C GLU A 10 12.17 -6.70 -17.66
N TYR A 11 12.28 -6.07 -16.49
CA TYR A 11 12.27 -6.76 -15.20
C TYR A 11 10.86 -7.03 -14.65
N ARG A 12 9.79 -6.67 -15.37
CA ARG A 12 8.40 -6.79 -14.89
C ARG A 12 8.05 -8.20 -14.43
N GLN A 13 8.34 -9.19 -15.24
CA GLN A 13 8.04 -10.59 -14.89
C GLN A 13 8.79 -11.04 -13.63
N GLN A 14 10.07 -10.67 -13.53
CA GLN A 14 10.91 -11.02 -12.37
C GLN A 14 10.46 -10.28 -11.12
N TRP A 15 10.08 -8.99 -11.25
CA TRP A 15 9.50 -8.19 -10.17
C TRP A 15 8.22 -8.82 -9.63
N ASP A 16 7.25 -9.10 -10.50
CA ASP A 16 5.96 -9.65 -10.11
C ASP A 16 6.09 -11.06 -9.51
N ALA A 17 6.99 -11.89 -10.06
CA ALA A 17 7.31 -13.20 -9.49
C ALA A 17 7.95 -13.10 -8.10
N TYR A 18 8.74 -12.05 -7.85
CA TYR A 18 9.30 -11.78 -6.52
C TYR A 18 8.23 -11.33 -5.53
N VAL A 19 7.35 -10.41 -5.91
CA VAL A 19 6.22 -9.94 -5.11
C VAL A 19 5.33 -11.11 -4.66
N ALA A 20 5.05 -12.06 -5.57
CA ALA A 20 4.22 -13.23 -5.28
C ALA A 20 4.76 -14.14 -4.16
N LYS A 21 6.08 -14.13 -3.92
CA LYS A 21 6.77 -15.01 -2.95
C LYS A 21 7.31 -14.26 -1.74
N ALA A 22 7.17 -12.94 -1.72
CA ALA A 22 7.72 -12.12 -0.66
C ALA A 22 6.93 -12.26 0.64
N ARG A 23 7.64 -12.24 1.79
CA ARG A 23 7.04 -12.40 3.11
C ARG A 23 6.28 -11.15 3.61
N ASN A 24 6.55 -9.99 3.01
CA ASN A 24 5.97 -8.70 3.43
C ASN A 24 5.34 -7.93 2.27
N ALA A 25 5.10 -8.55 1.11
CA ALA A 25 4.44 -7.90 -0.01
C ALA A 25 2.92 -8.03 0.06
N THR A 26 2.26 -7.11 -0.65
CA THR A 26 0.83 -7.15 -0.94
C THR A 26 0.59 -6.89 -2.42
N PHE A 27 -0.67 -6.99 -2.88
CA PHE A 27 -1.02 -6.78 -4.28
C PHE A 27 -0.70 -5.37 -4.79
N LEU A 28 -0.52 -4.38 -3.90
CA LEU A 28 -0.13 -3.01 -4.25
C LEU A 28 1.22 -2.92 -4.93
N PHE A 29 2.08 -3.92 -4.77
CA PHE A 29 3.43 -3.93 -5.31
C PHE A 29 3.58 -4.63 -6.66
N TYR A 30 2.51 -5.24 -7.19
CA TYR A 30 2.51 -5.72 -8.58
C TYR A 30 2.60 -4.54 -9.55
N ARG A 31 3.34 -4.69 -10.63
CA ARG A 31 3.50 -3.62 -11.63
C ARG A 31 2.16 -3.21 -12.26
N ASN A 32 1.21 -4.14 -12.39
CA ASN A 32 -0.16 -3.82 -12.81
C ASN A 32 -0.89 -2.85 -11.88
N TYR A 33 -0.52 -2.81 -10.57
CA TYR A 33 -1.01 -1.80 -9.65
C TYR A 33 -0.13 -0.55 -9.70
N MET A 34 1.19 -0.67 -9.57
CA MET A 34 2.09 0.47 -9.46
C MET A 34 2.08 1.37 -10.70
N ASP A 35 1.93 0.79 -11.88
CA ASP A 35 2.04 1.52 -13.15
C ASP A 35 0.77 2.33 -13.52
N TYR A 36 -0.36 2.21 -12.77
CA TYR A 36 -1.59 2.92 -13.14
C TYR A 36 -1.45 4.46 -13.03
N HIS A 37 -0.56 4.94 -12.21
CA HIS A 37 -0.32 6.36 -11.94
C HIS A 37 1.11 6.81 -12.28
N SER A 38 1.72 6.16 -13.26
CA SER A 38 3.09 6.47 -13.73
C SER A 38 3.24 7.89 -14.29
N ASP A 39 2.13 8.53 -14.67
CA ASP A 39 2.04 9.93 -15.06
C ASP A 39 2.35 10.91 -13.90
N ARG A 40 2.04 10.52 -12.66
CA ARG A 40 2.23 11.34 -11.45
C ARG A 40 3.48 11.03 -10.66
N PHE A 41 4.01 9.82 -10.79
CA PHE A 41 5.16 9.35 -10.02
C PHE A 41 6.27 8.87 -10.94
N LYS A 42 7.37 9.61 -11.00
CA LYS A 42 8.57 9.23 -11.75
C LYS A 42 9.20 8.01 -11.09
N ASP A 43 8.95 6.83 -11.62
CA ASP A 43 9.44 5.55 -11.07
C ASP A 43 10.98 5.55 -10.93
N TYR A 44 11.41 5.19 -9.75
CA TYR A 44 12.80 4.92 -9.40
C TYR A 44 12.92 3.67 -8.54
N SER A 45 12.05 2.68 -8.80
CA SER A 45 12.09 1.40 -8.11
C SER A 45 13.42 0.68 -8.36
N LEU A 46 13.89 -0.06 -7.37
CA LEU A 46 15.19 -0.71 -7.40
C LEU A 46 15.06 -2.22 -7.20
N LEU A 47 15.90 -2.96 -7.92
CA LEU A 47 16.12 -4.39 -7.74
C LEU A 47 17.52 -4.57 -7.17
N PHE A 48 17.63 -5.44 -6.17
CA PHE A 48 18.90 -5.76 -5.51
C PHE A 48 19.26 -7.21 -5.80
N PHE A 49 20.36 -7.42 -6.52
CA PHE A 49 20.86 -8.75 -6.82
C PHE A 49 22.03 -9.08 -5.91
N LYS A 50 22.07 -10.31 -5.40
CA LYS A 50 23.18 -10.87 -4.65
C LYS A 50 23.62 -12.19 -5.29
N LYS A 51 24.89 -12.30 -5.71
CA LYS A 51 25.41 -13.47 -6.42
C LYS A 51 24.53 -13.89 -7.63
N GLY A 52 24.12 -12.90 -8.42
CA GLY A 52 23.28 -13.10 -9.63
C GLY A 52 21.82 -13.47 -9.38
N LYS A 53 21.35 -13.51 -8.11
CA LYS A 53 19.96 -13.81 -7.76
C LYS A 53 19.27 -12.58 -7.20
N LEU A 54 18.01 -12.34 -7.62
CA LEU A 54 17.19 -11.27 -7.05
C LEU A 54 16.94 -11.53 -5.57
N HIS A 55 17.48 -10.65 -4.73
CA HIS A 55 17.47 -10.76 -3.28
C HIS A 55 16.30 -9.98 -2.64
N SER A 56 16.06 -8.76 -3.10
CA SER A 56 15.00 -7.87 -2.60
C SER A 56 14.68 -6.80 -3.65
N ILE A 57 13.56 -6.12 -3.46
CA ILE A 57 13.12 -5.02 -4.31
C ILE A 57 12.65 -3.85 -3.46
N LEU A 58 12.79 -2.63 -3.98
CA LEU A 58 12.33 -1.42 -3.32
C LEU A 58 11.42 -0.64 -4.26
N PRO A 59 10.10 -0.65 -4.08
CA PRO A 59 9.19 0.26 -4.75
C PRO A 59 9.57 1.70 -4.39
N ALA A 60 9.89 2.52 -5.37
CA ALA A 60 10.29 3.89 -5.11
C ALA A 60 9.96 4.82 -6.29
N HIS A 61 9.88 6.11 -6.00
CA HIS A 61 9.79 7.16 -6.99
C HIS A 61 10.70 8.33 -6.62
N GLN A 62 11.03 9.16 -7.61
CA GLN A 62 11.90 10.31 -7.45
C GLN A 62 11.10 11.60 -7.35
N VAL A 63 11.43 12.45 -6.36
CA VAL A 63 10.95 13.82 -6.25
C VAL A 63 12.15 14.75 -6.09
N GLY A 64 12.52 15.45 -7.12
CA GLY A 64 13.76 16.24 -7.13
C GLY A 64 14.97 15.35 -6.82
N LYS A 65 15.70 15.68 -5.77
CA LYS A 65 16.84 14.90 -5.26
C LYS A 65 16.46 13.94 -4.10
N THR A 66 15.18 13.67 -3.92
CA THR A 66 14.70 12.76 -2.88
C THR A 66 14.21 11.46 -3.51
N LEU A 67 14.70 10.32 -2.99
CA LEU A 67 14.12 9.01 -3.23
C LEU A 67 13.01 8.77 -2.20
N CYS A 68 11.79 8.48 -2.66
CA CYS A 68 10.65 8.19 -1.82
C CYS A 68 10.24 6.72 -1.97
N SER A 69 10.02 5.98 -0.88
CA SER A 69 9.52 4.61 -0.96
C SER A 69 8.02 4.59 -1.31
N HIS A 70 7.72 5.07 -2.49
CA HIS A 70 6.48 5.13 -3.26
C HIS A 70 5.27 5.74 -2.54
N PHE A 71 5.18 7.07 -2.45
CA PHE A 71 4.07 7.78 -1.80
C PHE A 71 2.71 7.67 -2.53
N GLY A 72 2.69 7.20 -3.77
CA GLY A 72 1.47 6.84 -4.49
C GLY A 72 0.82 5.53 -4.03
N LEU A 73 1.44 4.82 -3.07
CA LEU A 73 0.89 3.61 -2.45
C LEU A 73 0.52 3.91 -0.99
N THR A 74 -0.36 3.09 -0.43
CA THR A 74 -0.76 3.17 0.98
C THR A 74 0.46 3.03 1.92
N TYR A 75 1.40 2.18 1.54
CA TYR A 75 2.67 1.93 2.22
C TYR A 75 3.72 1.46 1.20
N GLY A 76 5.01 1.51 1.56
CA GLY A 76 6.11 1.11 0.70
C GLY A 76 7.16 0.30 1.47
N GLY A 77 8.45 0.56 1.23
CA GLY A 77 9.55 -0.08 1.92
C GLY A 77 10.18 -1.25 1.18
N LEU A 78 11.21 -1.83 1.78
CA LEU A 78 11.94 -2.95 1.20
C LEU A 78 11.08 -4.23 1.22
N ILE A 79 10.93 -4.84 0.06
CA ILE A 79 10.21 -6.10 -0.09
C ILE A 79 11.22 -7.25 -0.03
N MET A 80 10.96 -8.21 0.85
CA MET A 80 11.88 -9.27 1.21
C MET A 80 11.20 -10.65 1.13
N ASN A 81 11.96 -11.67 0.73
CA ASN A 81 11.54 -13.06 0.84
C ASN A 81 11.99 -13.67 2.19
N ILE A 82 11.63 -14.92 2.44
CA ILE A 82 11.91 -15.60 3.72
C ILE A 82 13.39 -15.89 3.99
N HIS A 83 14.25 -15.80 2.97
CA HIS A 83 15.68 -16.09 3.07
C HIS A 83 16.54 -14.84 3.36
N VAL A 84 15.92 -13.66 3.33
CA VAL A 84 16.62 -12.40 3.60
C VAL A 84 17.00 -12.33 5.07
N THR A 85 18.28 -12.05 5.35
CA THR A 85 18.83 -11.93 6.70
C THR A 85 19.11 -10.49 7.07
N ILE A 86 19.17 -10.21 8.38
CA ILE A 86 19.53 -8.88 8.89
C ILE A 86 20.89 -8.40 8.41
N SER A 87 21.88 -9.29 8.34
CA SER A 87 23.22 -8.96 7.84
C SER A 87 23.17 -8.50 6.38
N ASP A 88 22.36 -9.17 5.56
CA ASP A 88 22.18 -8.82 4.16
C ASP A 88 21.49 -7.46 4.02
N VAL A 89 20.46 -7.19 4.83
CA VAL A 89 19.74 -5.92 4.77
C VAL A 89 20.61 -4.76 5.25
N CYS A 90 21.42 -4.94 6.30
CA CYS A 90 22.39 -3.94 6.73
C CYS A 90 23.41 -3.61 5.63
N GLN A 91 23.98 -4.62 5.00
CA GLN A 91 24.92 -4.46 3.88
C GLN A 91 24.24 -3.75 2.69
N LEU A 92 22.99 -4.16 2.36
CA LEU A 92 22.20 -3.57 1.29
C LEU A 92 22.01 -2.05 1.50
N PHE A 93 21.61 -1.64 2.69
CA PHE A 93 21.37 -0.21 2.96
C PHE A 93 22.68 0.60 2.99
N GLU A 94 23.80 0.04 3.41
CA GLU A 94 25.12 0.70 3.28
C GLU A 94 25.46 0.91 1.80
N GLU A 95 25.34 -0.12 0.97
CA GLU A 95 25.64 -0.04 -0.46
C GLU A 95 24.62 0.85 -1.21
N LEU A 96 23.33 0.80 -0.80
CA LEU A 96 22.29 1.69 -1.33
C LEU A 96 22.62 3.17 -1.07
N ASN A 97 23.10 3.51 0.13
CA ASN A 97 23.48 4.89 0.44
C ASN A 97 24.62 5.39 -0.47
N VAL A 98 25.61 4.54 -0.76
CA VAL A 98 26.70 4.86 -1.70
C VAL A 98 26.14 5.06 -3.11
N TYR A 99 25.32 4.10 -3.57
CA TYR A 99 24.68 4.16 -4.89
C TYR A 99 23.85 5.43 -5.06
N LEU A 100 22.99 5.76 -4.10
CA LEU A 100 22.11 6.94 -4.19
C LEU A 100 22.88 8.25 -4.20
N ARG A 101 23.96 8.37 -3.42
CA ARG A 101 24.85 9.55 -3.49
C ARG A 101 25.49 9.71 -4.86
N PHE A 102 25.98 8.60 -5.43
CA PHE A 102 26.54 8.62 -6.80
C PHE A 102 25.50 9.01 -7.84
N GLN A 103 24.24 8.63 -7.66
CA GLN A 103 23.11 9.04 -8.51
C GLN A 103 22.60 10.48 -8.24
N GLY A 104 23.22 11.22 -7.32
CA GLY A 104 22.88 12.61 -7.00
C GLY A 104 21.68 12.78 -6.07
N PHE A 105 21.26 11.74 -5.37
CA PHE A 105 20.24 11.85 -4.31
C PHE A 105 20.83 12.43 -3.04
N GLU A 106 20.08 13.33 -2.40
CA GLU A 106 20.47 13.98 -1.14
C GLU A 106 19.65 13.44 0.05
N LYS A 107 18.46 12.90 -0.23
CA LYS A 107 17.51 12.45 0.80
C LYS A 107 16.80 11.17 0.40
N VAL A 108 16.49 10.36 1.41
CA VAL A 108 15.57 9.23 1.30
C VAL A 108 14.41 9.45 2.26
N GLN A 109 13.18 9.32 1.78
CA GLN A 109 11.99 9.26 2.62
C GLN A 109 11.45 7.83 2.57
N TYR A 110 11.58 7.13 3.68
CA TYR A 110 11.21 5.73 3.80
C TYR A 110 9.90 5.57 4.59
N ARG A 111 8.91 4.95 3.97
CA ARG A 111 7.64 4.60 4.60
C ARG A 111 7.57 3.07 4.67
N PRO A 112 7.71 2.44 5.84
CA PRO A 112 7.72 0.98 5.95
C PRO A 112 6.34 0.39 5.68
N ILE A 113 6.33 -0.89 5.29
CA ILE A 113 5.12 -1.70 5.25
C ILE A 113 4.71 -1.98 6.70
N PRO A 114 3.48 -1.65 7.13
CA PRO A 114 3.05 -1.99 8.48
C PRO A 114 3.07 -3.50 8.72
N TRP A 115 3.57 -3.94 9.85
CA TRP A 115 3.78 -5.34 10.21
C TRP A 115 2.51 -6.22 10.09
N ILE A 116 1.33 -5.64 10.24
CA ILE A 116 0.05 -6.35 10.10
C ILE A 116 -0.18 -6.97 8.71
N TYR A 117 0.49 -6.44 7.68
CA TYR A 117 0.42 -6.96 6.30
C TYR A 117 1.45 -8.05 6.02
N HIS A 118 2.41 -8.26 6.92
CA HIS A 118 3.48 -9.24 6.72
C HIS A 118 2.96 -10.66 6.93
N LEU A 119 3.26 -11.57 6.02
CA LEU A 119 3.00 -13.01 6.18
C LEU A 119 3.87 -13.60 7.30
N HIS A 120 5.08 -13.07 7.44
CA HIS A 120 5.99 -13.35 8.54
C HIS A 120 6.51 -12.03 9.10
N PRO A 121 6.52 -11.84 10.44
CA PRO A 121 7.08 -10.64 11.06
C PRO A 121 8.46 -10.31 10.51
N SER A 122 8.70 -9.03 10.18
CA SER A 122 9.86 -8.61 9.40
C SER A 122 10.15 -7.14 9.65
N GLU A 123 11.22 -6.85 10.36
CA GLU A 123 11.63 -5.47 10.72
C GLU A 123 13.12 -5.23 10.44
N GLU A 124 13.76 -6.07 9.60
CA GLU A 124 15.17 -5.94 9.26
C GLU A 124 15.48 -4.62 8.57
N ASP A 125 14.55 -4.12 7.76
CA ASP A 125 14.67 -2.82 7.12
C ASP A 125 14.64 -1.68 8.16
N LEU A 126 13.74 -1.72 9.14
CA LEU A 126 13.67 -0.72 10.21
C LEU A 126 14.93 -0.69 11.05
N TYR A 127 15.47 -1.87 11.40
CA TYR A 127 16.74 -1.97 12.11
C TYR A 127 17.89 -1.39 11.26
N ALA A 128 17.97 -1.75 9.99
CA ALA A 128 19.04 -1.30 9.11
C ALA A 128 19.03 0.21 8.88
N ILE A 129 17.87 0.82 8.61
CA ILE A 129 17.77 2.27 8.41
C ILE A 129 18.11 3.04 9.69
N PHE A 130 17.71 2.53 10.86
CA PHE A 130 18.10 3.11 12.14
C PHE A 130 19.61 3.01 12.37
N TRP A 131 20.16 1.81 12.27
CA TRP A 131 21.54 1.54 12.63
C TRP A 131 22.55 2.04 11.59
N LYS A 132 22.32 1.72 10.30
CA LYS A 132 23.28 1.98 9.22
C LYS A 132 23.07 3.34 8.56
N CYS A 133 21.83 3.78 8.41
CA CYS A 133 21.51 5.05 7.76
C CYS A 133 21.36 6.22 8.74
N LYS A 134 21.33 5.96 10.05
CA LYS A 134 21.08 6.98 11.10
C LYS A 134 19.80 7.77 10.82
N ALA A 135 18.76 7.08 10.35
CA ALA A 135 17.51 7.70 9.96
C ALA A 135 16.77 8.30 11.15
N HIS A 136 16.08 9.42 10.92
CA HIS A 136 15.23 10.09 11.89
C HIS A 136 13.77 9.78 11.63
N LEU A 137 13.01 9.51 12.68
CA LEU A 137 11.55 9.39 12.59
C LEU A 137 10.95 10.79 12.38
N SER A 138 10.43 11.04 11.17
CA SER A 138 9.85 12.34 10.81
C SER A 138 8.35 12.42 11.05
N LEU A 139 7.63 11.29 10.94
CA LEU A 139 6.18 11.22 11.11
C LEU A 139 5.79 9.82 11.56
N ARG A 140 4.81 9.73 12.45
CA ARG A 140 4.18 8.47 12.83
C ARG A 140 2.67 8.63 12.91
N ASN A 141 1.96 7.82 12.15
CA ASN A 141 0.51 7.74 12.21
C ASN A 141 0.08 6.58 13.13
N ILE A 142 -1.11 6.70 13.69
CA ILE A 142 -1.74 5.64 14.48
C ILE A 142 -2.88 5.07 13.65
N GLY A 143 -2.86 3.76 13.43
CA GLY A 143 -3.95 3.01 12.82
C GLY A 143 -4.66 2.13 13.84
N THR A 144 -5.96 1.92 13.67
CA THR A 144 -6.73 0.98 14.47
C THR A 144 -6.91 -0.32 13.70
N THR A 145 -6.54 -1.43 14.32
CA THR A 145 -6.70 -2.77 13.76
C THR A 145 -7.62 -3.60 14.63
N ILE A 146 -8.59 -4.29 14.02
CA ILE A 146 -9.48 -5.23 14.70
C ILE A 146 -9.02 -6.64 14.38
N PHE A 147 -8.58 -7.37 15.41
CA PHE A 147 -8.27 -8.80 15.27
C PHE A 147 -9.55 -9.61 15.21
N MET A 148 -9.88 -10.18 14.04
CA MET A 148 -11.15 -10.86 13.81
C MET A 148 -11.33 -12.13 14.67
N GLN A 149 -10.23 -12.76 15.08
CA GLN A 149 -10.24 -13.93 15.98
C GLN A 149 -10.44 -13.55 17.46
N GLN A 150 -10.11 -12.31 17.83
CA GLN A 150 -10.17 -11.81 19.21
C GLN A 150 -10.87 -10.45 19.27
N LYS A 151 -11.92 -10.29 18.50
CA LYS A 151 -12.63 -9.01 18.43
C LYS A 151 -13.30 -8.67 19.76
N LEU A 152 -13.14 -7.41 20.15
CA LEU A 152 -13.79 -6.84 21.32
C LEU A 152 -15.31 -6.81 21.15
N ARG A 153 -16.04 -6.81 22.27
CA ARG A 153 -17.48 -6.59 22.24
C ARG A 153 -17.81 -5.22 21.66
N TRP A 154 -18.81 -5.20 20.80
CA TRP A 154 -19.31 -3.94 20.27
C TRP A 154 -19.90 -3.08 21.39
N ARG A 155 -19.63 -1.79 21.35
CA ARG A 155 -20.27 -0.83 22.26
C ARG A 155 -21.77 -0.80 22.00
N LYS A 156 -22.55 -0.62 23.09
CA LYS A 156 -24.01 -0.61 23.02
C LYS A 156 -24.58 0.46 22.07
N ASP A 157 -23.92 1.62 21.99
CA ASP A 157 -24.30 2.69 21.06
C ASP A 157 -24.14 2.27 19.58
N HIS A 158 -23.08 1.54 19.23
CA HIS A 158 -22.89 1.02 17.87
C HIS A 158 -23.98 -0.01 17.53
N LEU A 159 -24.26 -0.95 18.44
CA LEU A 159 -25.34 -1.92 18.21
C LEU A 159 -26.70 -1.27 18.05
N ARG A 160 -26.99 -0.22 18.85
CA ARG A 160 -28.24 0.56 18.74
C ARG A 160 -28.32 1.26 17.38
N ARG A 161 -27.22 1.87 16.90
CA ARG A 161 -27.18 2.53 15.57
C ARG A 161 -27.38 1.52 14.44
N LEU A 162 -26.73 0.35 14.53
CA LEU A 162 -26.91 -0.73 13.56
C LEU A 162 -28.36 -1.20 13.51
N LYS A 163 -28.99 -1.47 14.68
CA LYS A 163 -30.40 -1.84 14.77
C LYS A 163 -31.30 -0.75 14.15
N LYS A 164 -31.04 0.53 14.44
CA LYS A 164 -31.80 1.65 13.86
C LYS A 164 -31.63 1.71 12.33
N ALA A 165 -30.43 1.46 11.80
CA ALA A 165 -30.20 1.43 10.37
C ALA A 165 -31.06 0.33 9.70
N HIS A 166 -31.04 -0.88 10.24
CA HIS A 166 -31.89 -1.98 9.74
C HIS A 166 -33.38 -1.65 9.82
N GLN A 167 -33.86 -1.09 10.94
CA GLN A 167 -35.26 -0.68 11.11
C GLN A 167 -35.68 0.40 10.11
N ASN A 168 -34.75 1.23 9.67
CA ASN A 168 -34.98 2.27 8.64
C ASN A 168 -34.78 1.75 7.21
N GLY A 169 -34.71 0.43 7.01
CA GLY A 169 -34.62 -0.18 5.68
C GLY A 169 -33.26 0.02 4.98
N VAL A 170 -32.19 0.25 5.76
CA VAL A 170 -30.84 0.32 5.17
C VAL A 170 -30.38 -1.08 4.80
N THR A 171 -30.00 -1.28 3.55
CA THR A 171 -29.41 -2.52 3.01
C THR A 171 -27.97 -2.25 2.56
N VAL A 172 -27.13 -3.28 2.62
CA VAL A 172 -25.73 -3.20 2.18
C VAL A 172 -25.52 -4.21 1.06
N VAL A 173 -24.98 -3.75 -0.06
CA VAL A 173 -24.69 -4.56 -1.24
C VAL A 173 -23.19 -4.67 -1.41
N ARG A 174 -22.71 -5.90 -1.55
CA ARG A 174 -21.30 -6.21 -1.90
C ARG A 174 -21.12 -6.20 -3.42
N ASP A 175 -19.90 -5.88 -3.86
CA ASP A 175 -19.54 -5.75 -5.28
C ASP A 175 -20.41 -4.75 -6.05
N ALA A 176 -20.89 -3.73 -5.33
CA ALA A 176 -21.73 -2.67 -5.87
C ALA A 176 -20.98 -1.77 -6.86
N SER A 177 -21.72 -0.92 -7.54
CA SER A 177 -21.19 0.04 -8.50
C SER A 177 -20.24 1.04 -7.83
N LEU A 178 -19.07 1.22 -8.41
CA LEU A 178 -18.13 2.28 -8.02
C LEU A 178 -18.67 3.66 -8.43
N SER A 179 -19.34 3.78 -9.59
CA SER A 179 -19.83 5.05 -10.10
C SER A 179 -20.83 5.70 -9.15
N GLU A 180 -21.84 4.95 -8.68
CA GLU A 180 -22.82 5.46 -7.72
C GLU A 180 -22.14 5.94 -6.41
N PHE A 181 -21.16 5.18 -5.92
CA PHE A 181 -20.43 5.59 -4.73
C PHE A 181 -19.56 6.84 -4.97
N TRP A 182 -18.92 6.97 -6.15
CA TRP A 182 -18.10 8.13 -6.48
C TRP A 182 -18.88 9.42 -6.55
N GLU A 183 -20.13 9.40 -6.97
CA GLU A 183 -21.04 10.56 -6.92
C GLU A 183 -21.20 11.06 -5.47
N VAL A 184 -21.57 10.14 -4.56
CA VAL A 184 -21.73 10.46 -3.13
C VAL A 184 -20.41 10.90 -2.49
N LEU A 185 -19.30 10.24 -2.85
CA LEU A 185 -17.97 10.56 -2.32
C LEU A 185 -17.53 11.96 -2.76
N ASN A 186 -17.65 12.29 -4.04
CA ASN A 186 -17.30 13.60 -4.58
C ASN A 186 -18.11 14.71 -3.90
N GLU A 187 -19.43 14.53 -3.83
CA GLU A 187 -20.33 15.51 -3.19
C GLU A 187 -19.96 15.73 -1.70
N ASN A 188 -19.68 14.64 -0.97
CA ASN A 188 -19.35 14.71 0.45
C ASN A 188 -17.99 15.37 0.70
N LEU A 189 -16.97 15.03 -0.10
CA LEU A 189 -15.64 15.62 0.01
C LEU A 189 -15.64 17.10 -0.36
N GLU A 190 -16.30 17.46 -1.46
CA GLU A 190 -16.43 18.86 -1.87
C GLU A 190 -17.16 19.69 -0.82
N LYS A 191 -18.34 19.25 -0.35
CA LYS A 191 -19.15 19.99 0.64
C LYS A 191 -18.47 20.15 2.00
N ARG A 192 -17.73 19.13 2.45
CA ARG A 192 -17.16 19.15 3.81
C ARG A 192 -15.73 19.67 3.87
N PHE A 193 -14.94 19.45 2.83
CA PHE A 193 -13.50 19.66 2.87
C PHE A 193 -12.98 20.47 1.68
N GLY A 194 -13.80 20.81 0.69
CA GLY A 194 -13.35 21.45 -0.55
C GLY A 194 -12.32 20.59 -1.30
N ALA A 195 -12.41 19.27 -1.17
CA ALA A 195 -11.42 18.32 -1.67
C ALA A 195 -12.04 17.34 -2.67
N LYS A 196 -11.18 16.71 -3.45
CA LYS A 196 -11.56 15.62 -4.38
C LYS A 196 -10.96 14.29 -3.90
N PRO A 197 -11.53 13.14 -4.30
CA PRO A 197 -10.93 11.84 -4.06
C PRO A 197 -9.50 11.78 -4.62
N VAL A 198 -8.63 11.04 -3.94
CA VAL A 198 -7.24 10.81 -4.38
C VAL A 198 -7.18 10.06 -5.71
N HIS A 199 -8.14 9.18 -5.93
CA HIS A 199 -8.29 8.42 -7.19
C HIS A 199 -9.51 8.92 -7.96
N THR A 200 -9.40 8.93 -9.28
CA THR A 200 -10.57 9.12 -10.15
C THR A 200 -11.41 7.83 -10.19
N LEU A 201 -12.66 7.94 -10.62
CA LEU A 201 -13.51 6.78 -10.86
C LEU A 201 -12.87 5.79 -11.84
N GLN A 202 -12.36 6.34 -12.96
CA GLN A 202 -11.73 5.53 -14.02
C GLN A 202 -10.50 4.76 -13.52
N GLU A 203 -9.68 5.39 -12.66
CA GLU A 203 -8.54 4.71 -12.03
C GLU A 203 -9.01 3.57 -11.14
N MET A 204 -10.04 3.76 -10.35
CA MET A 204 -10.55 2.72 -9.45
C MET A 204 -11.24 1.59 -10.21
N GLU A 205 -11.96 1.88 -11.28
CA GLU A 205 -12.52 0.86 -12.17
C GLU A 205 -11.43 0.04 -12.84
N LEU A 206 -10.37 0.69 -13.33
CA LEU A 206 -9.19 0.03 -13.88
C LEU A 206 -8.50 -0.86 -12.84
N LEU A 207 -8.28 -0.36 -11.62
CA LEU A 207 -7.67 -1.13 -10.55
C LEU A 207 -8.55 -2.31 -10.12
N LYS A 208 -9.85 -2.11 -9.98
CA LYS A 208 -10.80 -3.19 -9.66
C LYS A 208 -10.84 -4.25 -10.76
N SER A 209 -10.77 -3.86 -12.05
CA SER A 209 -10.71 -4.82 -13.15
C SER A 209 -9.44 -5.67 -13.14
N ARG A 210 -8.31 -5.08 -12.73
CA ARG A 210 -7.01 -5.78 -12.61
C ARG A 210 -6.92 -6.65 -11.36
N PHE A 211 -7.59 -6.24 -10.27
CA PHE A 211 -7.53 -6.88 -8.95
C PHE A 211 -8.93 -7.17 -8.38
N PRO A 212 -9.80 -7.92 -9.09
CA PRO A 212 -11.20 -8.08 -8.71
C PRO A 212 -11.40 -8.82 -7.38
N LYS A 213 -10.41 -9.64 -6.96
CA LYS A 213 -10.44 -10.34 -5.67
C LYS A 213 -9.93 -9.49 -4.50
N ASN A 214 -9.19 -8.43 -4.81
CA ASN A 214 -8.53 -7.59 -3.81
C ASN A 214 -9.25 -6.26 -3.59
N ILE A 215 -10.01 -5.76 -4.56
CA ILE A 215 -10.70 -4.46 -4.49
C ILE A 215 -12.20 -4.71 -4.54
N ILE A 216 -12.85 -4.58 -3.38
CA ILE A 216 -14.27 -4.87 -3.21
C ILE A 216 -14.99 -3.61 -2.77
N GLN A 217 -16.06 -3.25 -3.49
CA GLN A 217 -16.92 -2.12 -3.14
C GLN A 217 -18.14 -2.61 -2.37
N TYR A 218 -18.45 -1.93 -1.26
CA TYR A 218 -19.70 -2.07 -0.55
C TYR A 218 -20.47 -0.75 -0.58
N ASN A 219 -21.74 -0.79 -0.99
CA ASN A 219 -22.62 0.36 -0.95
C ASN A 219 -23.78 0.11 0.01
N ALA A 220 -24.18 1.16 0.72
CA ALA A 220 -25.36 1.18 1.57
C ALA A 220 -26.48 1.95 0.88
N TYR A 221 -27.67 1.37 0.85
CA TYR A 221 -28.85 1.93 0.20
C TYR A 221 -29.99 2.08 1.20
N ARG A 222 -30.83 3.09 0.97
CA ARG A 222 -32.12 3.28 1.63
C ARG A 222 -33.14 3.74 0.62
N ASN A 223 -34.30 3.04 0.54
CA ASN A 223 -35.35 3.31 -0.43
C ASN A 223 -34.84 3.37 -1.88
N GLY A 224 -33.92 2.47 -2.24
CA GLY A 224 -33.30 2.43 -3.57
C GLY A 224 -32.23 3.49 -3.85
N HIS A 225 -31.99 4.43 -2.93
CA HIS A 225 -30.97 5.48 -3.08
C HIS A 225 -29.70 5.13 -2.29
N ILE A 226 -28.56 5.35 -2.90
CA ILE A 226 -27.26 5.19 -2.22
C ILE A 226 -27.11 6.28 -1.14
N ILE A 227 -26.68 5.88 0.05
CA ILE A 227 -26.46 6.77 1.19
C ILE A 227 -25.02 6.75 1.69
N GLY A 228 -24.18 5.89 1.13
CA GLY A 228 -22.76 5.80 1.44
C GLY A 228 -22.16 4.51 0.93
N GLY A 229 -20.86 4.37 1.07
CA GLY A 229 -20.12 3.18 0.66
C GLY A 229 -18.74 3.12 1.25
N LEU A 230 -18.04 2.03 0.99
CA LEU A 230 -16.64 1.84 1.39
C LEU A 230 -15.97 0.88 0.42
N THR A 231 -14.81 1.28 -0.07
CA THR A 231 -13.93 0.41 -0.86
C THR A 231 -12.99 -0.32 0.08
N PHE A 232 -12.95 -1.64 -0.01
CA PHE A 232 -12.00 -2.45 0.74
C PHE A 232 -10.86 -2.93 -0.14
N TYR A 233 -9.65 -2.83 0.38
CA TYR A 233 -8.45 -3.48 -0.13
C TYR A 233 -8.19 -4.73 0.69
N ILE A 234 -8.27 -5.89 0.03
CA ILE A 234 -8.18 -7.21 0.68
C ILE A 234 -6.82 -7.82 0.34
N THR A 235 -6.03 -8.07 1.36
CA THR A 235 -4.78 -8.82 1.26
C THR A 235 -4.97 -10.22 1.86
N GLN A 236 -3.90 -11.02 1.97
CA GLN A 236 -3.99 -12.35 2.59
C GLN A 236 -4.36 -12.29 4.08
N GLN A 237 -4.01 -11.20 4.79
CA GLN A 237 -4.19 -11.10 6.24
C GLN A 237 -5.05 -9.92 6.67
N VAL A 238 -5.17 -8.89 5.85
CA VAL A 238 -5.79 -7.62 6.24
C VAL A 238 -6.88 -7.23 5.26
N VAL A 239 -8.01 -6.80 5.80
CA VAL A 239 -9.03 -6.04 5.09
C VAL A 239 -8.88 -4.58 5.49
N HIS A 240 -8.50 -3.73 4.55
CA HIS A 240 -8.25 -2.31 4.75
C HIS A 240 -9.37 -1.49 4.09
N GLY A 241 -10.02 -0.60 4.85
CA GLY A 241 -10.93 0.40 4.29
C GLY A 241 -10.12 1.54 3.69
N GLN A 242 -10.31 1.75 2.40
CA GLN A 242 -9.60 2.77 1.63
C GLN A 242 -10.33 4.13 1.72
#